data_638fce662252bc41a724295d6422cc1c
#
_entry.id   638fce662252bc41a724295d6422cc1c
#
_cell.length_a   1.000
_cell.length_b   1.000
_cell.length_c   1.000
_cell.angle_alpha   90.00
_cell.angle_beta   90.00
_cell.angle_gamma   90.00
#
_symmetry.space_group_name_H-M   'P 1'
#
loop_
_entity.id
_entity.type
_entity.pdbx_description
1 polymer ?
#
loop_
_entity_poly.entity_id
_entity_poly.type
_entity_poly.pdbx_seq_one_letter_code
_entity_poly.pdbx_strand_id
1 'polypeptide(L)'
;MPLTDKDSPTRVIAISSGKGGVGKSTVSINLALAMAERSLSVGLLDADIYGSSLTNILSTNDQLSTSDANSLVPPIIHGVKCLSMSMLVENNQPVIWRGPMLHGILQQFLTDVDWGDIDYLVIDMPPGTGDVLLSLAELLPRMEVILVTTPKHDARVIASRAAAASIKLKVKLQGVVENMSWFTGRDGTKYALFGEGGGQRLAYEYSVPLLARIPLYYDLNSDTPDSDDLDGSHKADSTVKPILLTASGNEITDIYRKLSEKIATMKPSKIHKRELRIH
;
A
#
# COMPACT_ATOMS: atom_id res chain seq x y z
N MET A 1 -14.59 7.56 -16.13
CA MET A 1 -15.56 6.53 -15.65
C MET A 1 -15.34 6.31 -14.16
N PRO A 2 -16.35 6.30 -13.27
CA PRO A 2 -16.14 6.11 -11.86
C PRO A 2 -15.41 4.79 -11.54
N LEU A 3 -14.51 4.80 -10.55
CA LEU A 3 -13.77 3.61 -10.14
C LEU A 3 -14.67 2.49 -9.60
N THR A 4 -15.83 2.89 -9.07
CA THR A 4 -16.85 1.97 -8.54
C THR A 4 -17.68 1.30 -9.63
N ASP A 5 -17.57 1.75 -10.89
CA ASP A 5 -18.27 1.11 -11.99
C ASP A 5 -17.69 -0.28 -12.27
N LYS A 6 -18.57 -1.25 -12.43
CA LYS A 6 -18.21 -2.64 -12.76
C LYS A 6 -17.42 -2.78 -14.07
N ASP A 7 -17.60 -1.83 -14.98
CA ASP A 7 -16.96 -1.81 -16.30
C ASP A 7 -15.74 -0.88 -16.34
N SER A 8 -15.36 -0.28 -15.19
CA SER A 8 -14.16 0.55 -15.08
C SER A 8 -12.92 -0.19 -15.59
N PRO A 9 -12.11 0.41 -16.49
CA PRO A 9 -10.89 -0.20 -16.99
C PRO A 9 -9.79 -0.24 -15.90
N THR A 10 -9.88 0.60 -14.88
CA THR A 10 -8.89 0.72 -13.82
C THR A 10 -8.76 -0.57 -13.03
N ARG A 11 -7.56 -1.05 -12.88
CA ARG A 11 -7.25 -2.20 -12.02
C ARG A 11 -6.98 -1.74 -10.59
N VAL A 12 -7.75 -2.23 -9.63
CA VAL A 12 -7.64 -1.83 -8.22
C VAL A 12 -6.91 -2.89 -7.43
N ILE A 13 -5.82 -2.50 -6.76
CA ILE A 13 -4.96 -3.37 -5.97
C ILE A 13 -4.89 -2.83 -4.53
N ALA A 14 -5.49 -3.55 -3.59
CA ALA A 14 -5.39 -3.24 -2.18
C ALA A 14 -4.20 -3.98 -1.55
N ILE A 15 -3.32 -3.22 -0.91
CA ILE A 15 -2.18 -3.76 -0.17
C ILE A 15 -2.62 -3.92 1.29
N SER A 16 -2.67 -5.14 1.75
CA SER A 16 -3.16 -5.49 3.08
C SER A 16 -2.10 -6.20 3.91
N SER A 17 -2.23 -6.11 5.20
CA SER A 17 -1.36 -6.83 6.14
C SER A 17 -2.13 -7.26 7.38
N GLY A 18 -1.68 -8.32 8.02
CA GLY A 18 -2.30 -8.80 9.26
C GLY A 18 -2.03 -7.91 10.46
N LYS A 19 -0.87 -7.23 10.50
CA LYS A 19 -0.45 -6.36 11.62
C LYS A 19 0.31 -5.14 11.11
N GLY A 20 0.42 -4.11 11.97
CA GLY A 20 1.27 -2.95 11.74
C GLY A 20 2.78 -3.29 11.74
N GLY A 21 3.58 -2.42 11.16
CA GLY A 21 5.05 -2.52 11.19
C GLY A 21 5.67 -3.56 10.26
N VAL A 22 4.92 -4.16 9.33
CA VAL A 22 5.46 -5.08 8.31
C VAL A 22 5.95 -4.36 7.05
N GLY A 23 5.84 -3.04 7.00
CA GLY A 23 6.23 -2.22 5.85
C GLY A 23 5.19 -2.19 4.72
N LYS A 24 3.91 -2.35 5.03
CA LYS A 24 2.80 -2.31 4.08
C LYS A 24 2.82 -1.02 3.24
N SER A 25 2.83 0.14 3.89
CA SER A 25 2.82 1.45 3.22
C SER A 25 4.08 1.68 2.38
N THR A 26 5.24 1.22 2.85
CA THR A 26 6.47 1.22 2.05
C THR A 26 6.29 0.41 0.76
N VAL A 27 5.68 -0.76 0.85
CA VAL A 27 5.40 -1.60 -0.33
C VAL A 27 4.39 -0.92 -1.25
N SER A 28 3.30 -0.33 -0.71
CA SER A 28 2.26 0.36 -1.49
C SER A 28 2.85 1.52 -2.31
N ILE A 29 3.63 2.38 -1.65
CA ILE A 29 4.23 3.57 -2.27
C ILE A 29 5.24 3.16 -3.35
N ASN A 30 6.21 2.30 -3.02
CA ASN A 30 7.24 1.90 -3.97
C ASN A 30 6.66 1.08 -5.15
N LEU A 31 5.59 0.31 -4.94
CA LEU A 31 4.88 -0.35 -6.03
C LEU A 31 4.21 0.67 -6.97
N ALA A 32 3.51 1.67 -6.42
CA ALA A 32 2.88 2.73 -7.22
C ALA A 32 3.92 3.51 -8.05
N LEU A 33 5.04 3.88 -7.43
CA LEU A 33 6.15 4.55 -8.12
C LEU A 33 6.76 3.67 -9.22
N ALA A 34 6.97 2.36 -8.95
CA ALA A 34 7.50 1.43 -9.94
C ALA A 34 6.55 1.20 -11.13
N MET A 35 5.24 1.32 -10.91
CA MET A 35 4.25 1.32 -11.99
C MET A 35 4.30 2.61 -12.80
N ALA A 36 4.44 3.77 -12.13
CA ALA A 36 4.55 5.07 -12.79
C ALA A 36 5.84 5.18 -13.65
N GLU A 37 6.98 4.62 -13.19
CA GLU A 37 8.23 4.52 -13.99
C GLU A 37 8.01 3.80 -15.33
N ARG A 38 7.01 2.94 -15.43
CA ARG A 38 6.62 2.22 -16.67
C ARG A 38 5.61 2.99 -17.52
N SER A 39 5.46 4.29 -17.28
CA SER A 39 4.49 5.16 -17.97
C SER A 39 3.02 4.72 -17.80
N LEU A 40 2.71 4.00 -16.72
CA LEU A 40 1.35 3.71 -16.34
C LEU A 40 0.78 4.89 -15.55
N SER A 41 -0.49 5.21 -15.77
CA SER A 41 -1.21 6.22 -14.99
C SER A 41 -1.67 5.59 -13.66
N VAL A 42 -1.17 6.10 -12.53
CA VAL A 42 -1.35 5.46 -11.22
C VAL A 42 -1.93 6.41 -10.19
N GLY A 43 -2.97 5.94 -9.50
CA GLY A 43 -3.47 6.52 -8.26
C GLY A 43 -2.97 5.72 -7.04
N LEU A 44 -2.69 6.42 -5.95
CA LEU A 44 -2.36 5.85 -4.65
C LEU A 44 -3.28 6.44 -3.59
N LEU A 45 -4.11 5.60 -3.00
CA LEU A 45 -5.02 5.95 -1.91
C LEU A 45 -4.51 5.35 -0.60
N ASP A 46 -4.19 6.20 0.38
CA ASP A 46 -3.92 5.80 1.75
C ASP A 46 -5.22 5.79 2.54
N ALA A 47 -5.71 4.59 2.84
CA ALA A 47 -6.93 4.34 3.60
C ALA A 47 -6.66 4.09 5.10
N ASP A 48 -5.41 4.25 5.57
CA ASP A 48 -5.05 4.14 6.99
C ASP A 48 -5.25 5.48 7.71
N ILE A 49 -6.41 5.63 8.33
CA ILE A 49 -6.81 6.88 9.01
C ILE A 49 -5.93 7.18 10.22
N TYR A 50 -5.51 6.15 10.94
CA TYR A 50 -4.82 6.29 12.22
C TYR A 50 -3.30 6.21 12.10
N GLY A 51 -2.81 5.70 11.01
CA GLY A 51 -1.38 5.46 10.76
C GLY A 51 -0.91 6.02 9.43
N SER A 52 -1.53 7.11 8.94
CA SER A 52 -1.17 7.70 7.67
C SER A 52 0.32 7.98 7.60
N SER A 53 1.01 7.27 6.70
CA SER A 53 2.44 7.41 6.48
C SER A 53 2.76 8.03 5.11
N LEU A 54 1.75 8.20 4.26
CA LEU A 54 1.92 8.65 2.89
C LEU A 54 2.58 10.03 2.80
N THR A 55 2.04 11.02 3.53
CA THR A 55 2.55 12.38 3.54
C THR A 55 3.97 12.46 4.07
N ASN A 56 4.29 11.67 5.10
CA ASN A 56 5.62 11.60 5.69
C ASN A 56 6.63 10.93 4.75
N ILE A 57 6.25 9.80 4.12
CA ILE A 57 7.15 9.05 3.24
C ILE A 57 7.36 9.78 1.92
N LEU A 58 6.34 10.45 1.37
CA LEU A 58 6.48 11.22 0.13
C LEU A 58 7.06 12.62 0.35
N SER A 59 7.28 13.02 1.61
CA SER A 59 7.84 14.34 1.98
C SER A 59 7.11 15.50 1.30
N THR A 60 5.77 15.42 1.26
CA THR A 60 4.96 16.42 0.59
C THR A 60 4.03 17.14 1.55
N ASN A 61 3.94 18.47 1.37
CA ASN A 61 2.93 19.30 1.99
C ASN A 61 1.83 19.69 0.97
N ASP A 62 1.81 19.02 -0.19
CA ASP A 62 0.83 19.30 -1.21
C ASP A 62 -0.57 19.01 -0.68
N GLN A 63 -1.46 19.99 -0.85
CA GLN A 63 -2.83 19.90 -0.41
C GLN A 63 -3.73 19.48 -1.56
N LEU A 64 -4.89 18.95 -1.22
CA LEU A 64 -5.96 18.73 -2.17
C LEU A 64 -6.38 20.07 -2.76
N SER A 65 -6.53 20.11 -4.07
CA SER A 65 -7.14 21.23 -4.78
C SER A 65 -8.56 20.88 -5.19
N THR A 66 -9.35 21.90 -5.51
CA THR A 66 -10.72 21.71 -6.00
C THR A 66 -10.72 22.17 -7.46
N SER A 67 -11.28 21.36 -8.35
CA SER A 67 -11.49 21.73 -9.74
C SER A 67 -12.66 22.72 -9.88
N ASP A 68 -12.77 23.36 -11.07
CA ASP A 68 -13.92 24.21 -11.42
C ASP A 68 -15.26 23.47 -11.33
N ALA A 69 -15.25 22.14 -11.49
CA ALA A 69 -16.40 21.26 -11.33
C ALA A 69 -16.68 20.84 -9.87
N ASN A 70 -16.01 21.45 -8.90
CA ASN A 70 -16.12 21.15 -7.47
C ASN A 70 -15.69 19.73 -7.08
N SER A 71 -14.88 19.05 -7.92
CA SER A 71 -14.29 17.75 -7.62
C SER A 71 -12.94 17.92 -6.92
N LEU A 72 -12.62 17.04 -5.99
CA LEU A 72 -11.31 17.00 -5.35
C LEU A 72 -10.25 16.49 -6.34
N VAL A 73 -9.18 17.23 -6.49
CA VAL A 73 -8.06 16.86 -7.38
C VAL A 73 -6.87 16.44 -6.52
N PRO A 74 -6.44 15.17 -6.60
CA PRO A 74 -5.30 14.69 -5.84
C PRO A 74 -4.01 15.28 -6.40
N PRO A 75 -3.03 15.67 -5.56
CA PRO A 75 -1.73 16.10 -6.01
C PRO A 75 -1.01 14.97 -6.74
N ILE A 76 -0.17 15.35 -7.72
CA ILE A 76 0.68 14.41 -8.44
C ILE A 76 2.09 14.49 -7.85
N ILE A 77 2.50 13.41 -7.20
CA ILE A 77 3.78 13.32 -6.52
C ILE A 77 4.60 12.23 -7.21
N HIS A 78 5.73 12.61 -7.80
CA HIS A 78 6.59 11.70 -8.58
C HIS A 78 5.83 10.89 -9.65
N GLY A 79 4.86 11.51 -10.31
CA GLY A 79 4.07 10.88 -11.37
C GLY A 79 2.90 10.02 -10.89
N VAL A 80 2.64 9.98 -9.59
CA VAL A 80 1.52 9.24 -8.96
C VAL A 80 0.51 10.25 -8.39
N LYS A 81 -0.78 10.06 -8.68
CA LYS A 81 -1.88 10.81 -8.04
C LYS A 81 -2.08 10.28 -6.62
N CYS A 82 -1.82 11.10 -5.62
CA CYS A 82 -1.79 10.67 -4.23
C CYS A 82 -2.95 11.27 -3.43
N LEU A 83 -3.67 10.43 -2.71
CA LEU A 83 -4.71 10.85 -1.77
C LEU A 83 -4.53 10.10 -0.45
N SER A 84 -4.52 10.85 0.66
CA SER A 84 -4.52 10.27 2.00
C SER A 84 -5.71 10.77 2.78
N MET A 85 -6.26 9.89 3.63
CA MET A 85 -7.30 10.25 4.60
C MET A 85 -6.87 11.41 5.51
N SER A 86 -5.57 11.51 5.81
CA SER A 86 -5.02 12.61 6.63
C SER A 86 -5.11 13.98 5.97
N MET A 87 -5.21 14.05 4.64
CA MET A 87 -5.34 15.32 3.91
C MET A 87 -6.71 15.98 4.09
N LEU A 88 -7.71 15.24 4.58
CA LEU A 88 -9.06 15.75 4.85
C LEU A 88 -9.29 16.16 6.31
N VAL A 89 -8.39 15.75 7.20
CA VAL A 89 -8.53 16.04 8.64
C VAL A 89 -7.78 17.33 8.95
N GLU A 90 -8.50 18.42 9.14
CA GLU A 90 -7.91 19.66 9.64
C GLU A 90 -7.37 19.46 11.06
N ASN A 91 -6.09 19.80 11.24
CA ASN A 91 -5.43 20.01 12.55
C ASN A 91 -5.64 18.89 13.59
N ASN A 92 -4.95 17.75 13.47
CA ASN A 92 -4.68 16.79 14.57
C ASN A 92 -5.85 16.50 15.55
N GLN A 93 -7.10 16.74 15.16
CA GLN A 93 -8.23 16.35 15.99
C GLN A 93 -8.47 14.85 15.86
N PRO A 94 -8.54 14.11 16.97
CA PRO A 94 -8.86 12.69 16.93
C PRO A 94 -10.32 12.51 16.48
N VAL A 95 -10.52 12.21 15.21
CA VAL A 95 -11.83 11.88 14.67
C VAL A 95 -12.08 10.39 14.86
N ILE A 96 -13.08 10.04 15.65
CA ILE A 96 -13.50 8.65 15.82
C ILE A 96 -14.43 8.28 14.67
N TRP A 97 -13.87 7.58 13.68
CA TRP A 97 -14.63 7.09 12.53
C TRP A 97 -15.40 5.82 12.92
N ARG A 98 -16.72 5.87 12.82
CA ARG A 98 -17.58 4.68 12.95
C ARG A 98 -17.77 4.04 11.57
N GLY A 99 -18.00 2.73 11.52
CA GLY A 99 -18.10 1.96 10.27
C GLY A 99 -18.92 2.63 9.15
N PRO A 100 -20.14 3.12 9.37
CA PRO A 100 -20.93 3.80 8.32
C PRO A 100 -20.29 5.10 7.80
N MET A 101 -19.64 5.88 8.67
CA MET A 101 -18.92 7.09 8.25
C MET A 101 -17.71 6.76 7.39
N LEU A 102 -16.97 5.72 7.78
CA LEU A 102 -15.82 5.23 7.04
C LEU A 102 -16.21 4.78 5.63
N HIS A 103 -17.31 4.03 5.51
CA HIS A 103 -17.85 3.61 4.22
C HIS A 103 -18.21 4.83 3.34
N GLY A 104 -18.88 5.82 3.89
CA GLY A 104 -19.25 7.06 3.17
C GLY A 104 -18.03 7.82 2.64
N ILE A 105 -16.97 7.96 3.44
CA ILE A 105 -15.73 8.63 3.02
C ILE A 105 -14.99 7.85 1.95
N LEU A 106 -14.86 6.53 2.11
CA LEU A 106 -14.25 5.69 1.08
C LEU A 106 -15.04 5.79 -0.23
N GLN A 107 -16.37 5.84 -0.16
CA GLN A 107 -17.21 6.05 -1.33
C GLN A 107 -16.90 7.41 -1.98
N GLN A 108 -16.85 8.50 -1.22
CA GLN A 108 -16.51 9.84 -1.74
C GLN A 108 -15.13 9.85 -2.40
N PHE A 109 -14.11 9.21 -1.82
CA PHE A 109 -12.79 9.10 -2.43
C PHE A 109 -12.78 8.36 -3.76
N LEU A 110 -13.69 7.45 -3.93
CA LEU A 110 -13.78 6.66 -5.16
C LEU A 110 -14.67 7.32 -6.22
N THR A 111 -15.62 8.21 -5.83
CA THR A 111 -16.61 8.82 -6.74
C THR A 111 -16.40 10.31 -6.98
N ASP A 112 -15.98 11.08 -5.97
CA ASP A 112 -15.97 12.54 -6.00
C ASP A 112 -14.55 13.10 -6.25
N VAL A 113 -13.54 12.24 -6.19
CA VAL A 113 -12.16 12.59 -6.53
C VAL A 113 -11.93 12.42 -8.04
N ASP A 114 -11.33 13.43 -8.66
CA ASP A 114 -10.93 13.37 -10.06
C ASP A 114 -9.63 12.59 -10.23
N TRP A 115 -9.76 11.27 -10.24
CA TRP A 115 -8.64 10.39 -10.56
C TRP A 115 -8.24 10.47 -12.04
N GLY A 116 -9.13 10.96 -12.92
CA GLY A 116 -8.98 10.89 -14.38
C GLY A 116 -8.90 9.45 -14.89
N ASP A 117 -8.27 9.27 -16.03
CA ASP A 117 -8.07 7.94 -16.62
C ASP A 117 -6.77 7.33 -16.05
N ILE A 118 -6.91 6.56 -14.98
CA ILE A 118 -5.80 5.81 -14.37
C ILE A 118 -5.86 4.33 -14.73
N ASP A 119 -4.70 3.73 -15.03
CA ASP A 119 -4.56 2.30 -15.29
C ASP A 119 -4.69 1.48 -14.00
N TYR A 120 -4.12 2.01 -12.90
CA TYR A 120 -4.08 1.35 -11.61
C TYR A 120 -4.47 2.29 -10.48
N LEU A 121 -5.24 1.76 -9.51
CA LEU A 121 -5.38 2.35 -8.18
C LEU A 121 -4.75 1.40 -7.17
N VAL A 122 -3.69 1.83 -6.53
CA VAL A 122 -3.09 1.14 -5.38
C VAL A 122 -3.71 1.70 -4.11
N ILE A 123 -4.25 0.83 -3.25
CA ILE A 123 -4.86 1.23 -1.98
C ILE A 123 -4.01 0.69 -0.83
N ASP A 124 -3.45 1.58 -0.03
CA ASP A 124 -2.78 1.24 1.22
C ASP A 124 -3.81 1.06 2.34
N MET A 125 -4.04 -0.19 2.75
CA MET A 125 -5.07 -0.56 3.72
C MET A 125 -4.59 -0.32 5.16
N PRO A 126 -5.46 -0.01 6.13
CA PRO A 126 -5.08 -0.13 7.54
C PRO A 126 -4.68 -1.57 7.88
N PRO A 127 -3.87 -1.77 8.92
CA PRO A 127 -3.51 -3.12 9.36
C PRO A 127 -4.73 -3.86 9.92
N GLY A 128 -4.81 -5.18 9.65
CA GLY A 128 -5.90 -6.03 10.13
C GLY A 128 -6.96 -6.35 9.07
N THR A 129 -8.15 -6.73 9.52
CA THR A 129 -9.22 -7.31 8.66
C THR A 129 -10.54 -6.54 8.76
N GLY A 130 -10.48 -5.28 9.15
CA GLY A 130 -11.64 -4.54 9.62
C GLY A 130 -12.60 -4.04 8.53
N ASP A 131 -13.39 -3.04 8.94
CA ASP A 131 -14.49 -2.44 8.18
C ASP A 131 -14.04 -1.83 6.84
N VAL A 132 -12.76 -1.39 6.72
CA VAL A 132 -12.21 -0.87 5.47
C VAL A 132 -12.21 -1.93 4.37
N LEU A 133 -11.76 -3.15 4.67
CA LEU A 133 -11.76 -4.24 3.68
C LEU A 133 -13.18 -4.58 3.24
N LEU A 134 -14.13 -4.62 4.18
CA LEU A 134 -15.54 -4.87 3.87
C LEU A 134 -16.10 -3.77 2.97
N SER A 135 -15.94 -2.51 3.35
CA SER A 135 -16.43 -1.36 2.59
C SER A 135 -15.84 -1.30 1.18
N LEU A 136 -14.52 -1.46 1.05
CA LEU A 136 -13.88 -1.49 -0.26
C LEU A 136 -14.30 -2.70 -1.10
N ALA A 137 -14.52 -3.85 -0.48
CA ALA A 137 -15.02 -5.02 -1.18
C ALA A 137 -16.43 -4.82 -1.73
N GLU A 138 -17.27 -4.03 -1.09
CA GLU A 138 -18.60 -3.66 -1.57
C GLU A 138 -18.55 -2.62 -2.69
N LEU A 139 -17.72 -1.59 -2.51
CA LEU A 139 -17.58 -0.48 -3.45
C LEU A 139 -16.81 -0.87 -4.73
N LEU A 140 -15.86 -1.80 -4.63
CA LEU A 140 -14.92 -2.18 -5.68
C LEU A 140 -14.98 -3.70 -5.97
N PRO A 141 -15.99 -4.18 -6.71
CA PRO A 141 -16.24 -5.62 -6.87
C PRO A 141 -15.12 -6.37 -7.63
N ARG A 142 -14.22 -5.63 -8.30
CA ARG A 142 -13.07 -6.19 -9.03
C ARG A 142 -11.75 -5.99 -8.29
N MET A 143 -11.78 -5.45 -7.08
CA MET A 143 -10.59 -5.25 -6.28
C MET A 143 -9.82 -6.55 -6.06
N GLU A 144 -8.50 -6.45 -6.09
CA GLU A 144 -7.56 -7.53 -5.80
C GLU A 144 -6.76 -7.19 -4.54
N VAL A 145 -6.40 -8.20 -3.77
CA VAL A 145 -5.60 -8.02 -2.55
C VAL A 145 -4.22 -8.64 -2.73
N ILE A 146 -3.19 -7.90 -2.38
CA ILE A 146 -1.84 -8.39 -2.15
C ILE A 146 -1.56 -8.34 -0.64
N LEU A 147 -1.13 -9.46 -0.07
CA LEU A 147 -0.77 -9.52 1.34
C LEU A 147 0.71 -9.21 1.53
N VAL A 148 1.01 -8.32 2.47
CA VAL A 148 2.37 -8.05 2.93
C VAL A 148 2.58 -8.69 4.29
N THR A 149 3.65 -9.48 4.42
CA THR A 149 4.07 -10.12 5.67
C THR A 149 5.58 -10.05 5.81
N THR A 150 6.10 -10.45 6.96
CA THR A 150 7.53 -10.68 7.18
C THR A 150 7.81 -12.16 7.36
N PRO A 151 9.08 -12.62 7.36
CA PRO A 151 9.41 -14.03 7.61
C PRO A 151 8.95 -14.56 8.98
N LYS A 152 8.69 -13.67 9.95
CA LYS A 152 8.29 -14.06 11.33
C LYS A 152 7.01 -14.90 11.34
N HIS A 153 7.02 -15.96 12.14
CA HIS A 153 5.87 -16.85 12.31
C HIS A 153 4.59 -16.10 12.73
N ASP A 154 4.69 -15.20 13.72
CA ASP A 154 3.52 -14.46 14.22
C ASP A 154 2.91 -13.54 13.14
N ALA A 155 3.76 -12.89 12.33
CA ALA A 155 3.30 -12.07 11.22
C ALA A 155 2.51 -12.90 10.20
N ARG A 156 2.98 -14.13 9.90
CA ARG A 156 2.30 -15.08 9.03
C ARG A 156 0.92 -15.48 9.57
N VAL A 157 0.86 -15.86 10.86
CA VAL A 157 -0.42 -16.28 11.48
C VAL A 157 -1.47 -15.17 11.43
N ILE A 158 -1.06 -13.92 11.66
CA ILE A 158 -1.99 -12.79 11.60
C ILE A 158 -2.34 -12.45 10.14
N ALA A 159 -1.39 -12.52 9.21
CA ALA A 159 -1.65 -12.33 7.78
C ALA A 159 -2.60 -13.39 7.19
N SER A 160 -2.57 -14.62 7.72
CA SER A 160 -3.52 -15.68 7.38
C SER A 160 -4.98 -15.27 7.67
N ARG A 161 -5.23 -14.49 8.74
CA ARG A 161 -6.57 -13.95 9.02
C ARG A 161 -7.02 -12.94 7.96
N ALA A 162 -6.12 -12.09 7.47
CA ALA A 162 -6.41 -11.14 6.40
C ALA A 162 -6.70 -11.87 5.07
N ALA A 163 -5.94 -12.94 4.77
CA ALA A 163 -6.21 -13.81 3.63
C ALA A 163 -7.60 -14.45 3.72
N ALA A 164 -7.94 -15.05 4.86
CA ALA A 164 -9.23 -15.68 5.10
C ALA A 164 -10.40 -14.69 4.97
N ALA A 165 -10.24 -13.46 5.48
CA ALA A 165 -11.22 -12.39 5.33
C ALA A 165 -11.43 -12.01 3.86
N SER A 166 -10.36 -11.85 3.09
CA SER A 166 -10.44 -11.56 1.65
C SER A 166 -11.20 -12.65 0.90
N ILE A 167 -10.91 -13.91 1.18
CA ILE A 167 -11.60 -15.05 0.57
C ILE A 167 -13.09 -15.09 0.96
N LYS A 168 -13.41 -14.87 2.25
CA LYS A 168 -14.80 -14.82 2.74
C LYS A 168 -15.60 -13.72 2.04
N LEU A 169 -14.96 -12.59 1.76
CA LEU A 169 -15.56 -11.48 1.03
C LEU A 169 -15.51 -11.66 -0.51
N LYS A 170 -15.05 -12.82 -0.99
CA LYS A 170 -14.90 -13.13 -2.42
C LYS A 170 -13.99 -12.12 -3.16
N VAL A 171 -13.06 -11.49 -2.44
CA VAL A 171 -12.04 -10.65 -3.04
C VAL A 171 -10.88 -11.53 -3.50
N LYS A 172 -10.41 -11.33 -4.72
CA LYS A 172 -9.31 -12.11 -5.26
C LYS A 172 -8.02 -11.83 -4.51
N LEU A 173 -7.45 -12.85 -3.89
CA LEU A 173 -6.10 -12.80 -3.36
C LEU A 173 -5.10 -13.01 -4.50
N GLN A 174 -4.33 -11.97 -4.84
CA GLN A 174 -3.44 -11.96 -6.00
C GLN A 174 -2.08 -12.60 -5.68
N GLY A 175 -1.64 -12.48 -4.43
CA GLY A 175 -0.40 -13.08 -3.97
C GLY A 175 0.11 -12.49 -2.66
N VAL A 176 1.33 -12.89 -2.31
CA VAL A 176 2.02 -12.50 -1.09
C VAL A 176 3.33 -11.80 -1.42
N VAL A 177 3.64 -10.72 -0.71
CA VAL A 177 4.94 -10.08 -0.65
C VAL A 177 5.55 -10.35 0.72
N GLU A 178 6.74 -10.96 0.77
CA GLU A 178 7.52 -11.13 1.98
C GLU A 178 8.51 -9.96 2.09
N ASN A 179 8.20 -9.01 2.98
CA ASN A 179 9.06 -7.86 3.24
C ASN A 179 10.03 -8.16 4.39
N MET A 180 11.13 -7.43 4.48
CA MET A 180 12.19 -7.62 5.48
C MET A 180 12.74 -9.07 5.46
N SER A 181 12.86 -9.64 4.26
CA SER A 181 13.24 -11.06 4.08
C SER A 181 14.68 -11.35 4.49
N TRP A 182 15.57 -10.39 4.32
CA TRP A 182 16.96 -10.42 4.79
C TRP A 182 17.51 -9.01 4.93
N PHE A 183 18.61 -8.90 5.62
CA PHE A 183 19.45 -7.70 5.67
C PHE A 183 20.76 -8.02 4.97
N THR A 184 21.27 -7.13 4.13
CA THR A 184 22.59 -7.28 3.51
C THR A 184 23.60 -6.42 4.26
N GLY A 185 24.58 -7.06 4.89
CA GLY A 185 25.66 -6.39 5.60
C GLY A 185 26.63 -5.67 4.66
N ARG A 186 27.55 -4.87 5.20
CA ARG A 186 28.57 -4.16 4.42
C ARG A 186 29.50 -5.08 3.65
N ASP A 187 29.70 -6.31 4.13
CA ASP A 187 30.47 -7.38 3.51
C ASP A 187 29.71 -8.15 2.42
N GLY A 188 28.47 -7.76 2.12
CA GLY A 188 27.58 -8.45 1.18
C GLY A 188 26.90 -9.68 1.77
N THR A 189 27.16 -10.05 3.01
CA THR A 189 26.51 -11.19 3.66
C THR A 189 25.04 -10.93 3.93
N LYS A 190 24.18 -11.91 3.59
CA LYS A 190 22.73 -11.84 3.83
C LYS A 190 22.37 -12.48 5.16
N TYR A 191 21.72 -11.72 6.02
CA TYR A 191 21.30 -12.12 7.36
C TYR A 191 19.78 -12.23 7.42
N ALA A 192 19.25 -13.38 7.83
CA ALA A 192 17.82 -13.62 8.00
C ALA A 192 17.35 -13.17 9.41
N LEU A 193 17.37 -11.86 9.68
CA LEU A 193 17.10 -11.28 11.01
C LEU A 193 15.72 -11.66 11.58
N PHE A 194 14.75 -11.92 10.72
CA PHE A 194 13.38 -12.25 11.10
C PHE A 194 13.00 -13.70 10.79
N GLY A 195 13.99 -14.58 10.53
CA GLY A 195 13.78 -15.94 10.09
C GLY A 195 13.54 -16.03 8.59
N GLU A 196 13.02 -17.15 8.12
CA GLU A 196 12.89 -17.43 6.69
C GLU A 196 11.56 -18.08 6.31
N GLY A 197 11.09 -17.76 5.10
CA GLY A 197 10.03 -18.49 4.41
C GLY A 197 8.62 -18.31 4.99
N GLY A 198 8.37 -17.30 5.83
CA GLY A 198 7.04 -17.02 6.35
C GLY A 198 6.05 -16.67 5.23
N GLY A 199 6.47 -15.80 4.29
CA GLY A 199 5.66 -15.44 3.13
C GLY A 199 5.47 -16.59 2.15
N GLN A 200 6.50 -17.41 1.94
CA GLN A 200 6.37 -18.61 1.08
C GLN A 200 5.35 -19.61 1.65
N ARG A 201 5.39 -19.85 2.96
CA ARG A 201 4.41 -20.72 3.62
C ARG A 201 2.99 -20.16 3.53
N LEU A 202 2.81 -18.84 3.70
CA LEU A 202 1.53 -18.19 3.54
C LEU A 202 1.02 -18.31 2.10
N ALA A 203 1.87 -18.07 1.12
CA ALA A 203 1.53 -18.20 -0.30
C ALA A 203 1.09 -19.63 -0.65
N TYR A 204 1.79 -20.63 -0.12
CA TYR A 204 1.44 -22.03 -0.30
C TYR A 204 0.10 -22.39 0.37
N GLU A 205 -0.13 -21.96 1.62
CA GLU A 205 -1.36 -22.18 2.39
C GLU A 205 -2.62 -21.71 1.64
N TYR A 206 -2.51 -20.58 0.92
CA TYR A 206 -3.63 -20.00 0.16
C TYR A 206 -3.57 -20.26 -1.35
N SER A 207 -2.65 -21.11 -1.80
CA SER A 207 -2.48 -21.46 -3.23
C SER A 207 -2.34 -20.24 -4.15
N VAL A 208 -1.60 -19.23 -3.68
CA VAL A 208 -1.28 -18.01 -4.42
C VAL A 208 0.24 -17.88 -4.60
N PRO A 209 0.71 -17.09 -5.58
CA PRO A 209 2.14 -16.90 -5.77
C PRO A 209 2.77 -16.06 -4.66
N LEU A 210 4.01 -16.38 -4.29
CA LEU A 210 4.93 -15.42 -3.68
C LEU A 210 5.39 -14.46 -4.78
N LEU A 211 4.97 -13.19 -4.67
CA LEU A 211 5.20 -12.18 -5.70
C LEU A 211 6.61 -11.63 -5.63
N ALA A 212 7.08 -11.32 -4.43
CA ALA A 212 8.41 -10.81 -4.18
C ALA A 212 8.89 -11.16 -2.77
N ARG A 213 10.22 -11.18 -2.61
CA ARG A 213 10.93 -11.12 -1.33
C ARG A 213 11.75 -9.83 -1.34
N ILE A 214 11.48 -8.94 -0.40
CA ILE A 214 12.09 -7.62 -0.32
C ILE A 214 13.02 -7.59 0.90
N PRO A 215 14.30 -7.23 0.75
CA PRO A 215 15.20 -7.10 1.88
C PRO A 215 14.84 -5.92 2.78
N LEU A 216 15.33 -5.95 4.00
CA LEU A 216 15.33 -4.79 4.87
C LEU A 216 16.30 -3.75 4.30
N TYR A 217 15.78 -2.58 3.97
CA TYR A 217 16.59 -1.47 3.49
C TYR A 217 17.13 -0.67 4.68
N TYR A 218 18.41 -0.42 4.63
CA TYR A 218 19.07 0.54 5.50
C TYR A 218 20.06 1.34 4.64
N ASP A 219 19.92 2.65 4.63
CA ASP A 219 20.86 3.51 3.95
C ASP A 219 22.11 3.67 4.82
N LEU A 220 23.14 2.93 4.44
CA LEU A 220 24.45 2.98 5.12
C LEU A 220 25.21 4.31 4.86
N ASN A 221 24.74 5.09 3.89
CA ASN A 221 25.34 6.37 3.51
C ASN A 221 24.54 7.58 4.03
N SER A 222 23.37 7.33 4.64
CA SER A 222 22.71 8.40 5.39
C SER A 222 23.62 8.71 6.58
N ASP A 223 24.24 9.88 6.56
CA ASP A 223 25.01 10.39 7.67
C ASP A 223 24.14 10.27 8.93
N THR A 224 24.52 9.38 9.83
CA THR A 224 24.01 9.44 11.21
C THR A 224 24.41 10.84 11.69
N PRO A 225 23.47 11.66 12.18
CA PRO A 225 23.85 12.91 12.82
C PRO A 225 24.95 12.58 13.83
N ASP A 226 26.08 13.27 13.71
CA ASP A 226 27.18 13.13 14.65
C ASP A 226 26.61 13.19 16.06
N SER A 227 26.99 12.23 16.88
CA SER A 227 26.51 12.01 18.25
C SER A 227 26.81 13.18 19.21
N ASP A 228 27.29 14.30 18.73
CA ASP A 228 27.73 15.44 19.54
C ASP A 228 26.71 16.60 19.62
N ASP A 229 25.61 16.57 18.83
CA ASP A 229 24.58 17.60 18.91
C ASP A 229 23.49 17.24 19.94
N LEU A 230 23.85 17.32 21.23
CA LEU A 230 22.91 17.21 22.37
C LEU A 230 22.04 18.47 22.54
N ASP A 231 22.19 19.47 21.67
CA ASP A 231 21.46 20.73 21.76
C ASP A 231 20.21 20.71 20.86
N GLY A 232 19.21 19.98 21.23
CA GLY A 232 17.80 19.89 20.79
C GLY A 232 17.24 20.77 19.64
N SER A 233 18.08 21.41 18.83
CA SER A 233 17.71 22.37 17.78
C SER A 233 17.67 21.78 16.37
N HIS A 234 18.16 20.59 16.13
CA HIS A 234 17.99 19.92 14.85
C HIS A 234 16.64 19.22 14.82
N LYS A 235 15.66 19.82 14.14
CA LYS A 235 14.58 19.08 13.53
C LYS A 235 15.25 18.07 12.59
N ALA A 236 15.45 16.85 13.10
CA ALA A 236 15.78 15.72 12.25
C ALA A 236 14.73 15.69 11.14
N ASP A 237 15.12 16.02 9.93
CA ASP A 237 14.29 15.84 8.74
C ASP A 237 14.18 14.33 8.51
N SER A 238 13.40 13.68 9.38
CA SER A 238 13.18 12.23 9.39
C SER A 238 12.22 11.81 8.27
N THR A 239 12.22 12.54 7.17
CA THR A 239 11.46 12.19 5.99
C THR A 239 12.09 10.97 5.34
N VAL A 240 11.50 9.80 5.61
CA VAL A 240 11.89 8.54 4.98
C VAL A 240 11.47 8.61 3.52
N LYS A 241 12.40 8.99 2.64
CA LYS A 241 12.13 9.02 1.18
C LYS A 241 11.85 7.60 0.65
N PRO A 242 10.98 7.46 -0.36
CA PRO A 242 10.75 6.18 -1.02
C PRO A 242 12.05 5.58 -1.58
N ILE A 243 12.21 4.28 -1.44
CA ILE A 243 13.42 3.57 -1.84
C ILE A 243 13.72 3.75 -3.34
N LEU A 244 12.69 3.75 -4.17
CA LEU A 244 12.81 3.99 -5.62
C LEU A 244 13.40 5.37 -5.97
N LEU A 245 13.24 6.35 -5.10
CA LEU A 245 13.76 7.71 -5.32
C LEU A 245 15.18 7.90 -4.77
N THR A 246 15.56 7.11 -3.77
CA THR A 246 16.86 7.28 -3.07
C THR A 246 17.92 6.29 -3.51
N ALA A 247 17.51 5.12 -3.97
CA ALA A 247 18.39 3.98 -4.20
C ALA A 247 18.38 3.52 -5.67
N SER A 248 18.42 4.45 -6.63
CA SER A 248 18.45 4.10 -8.05
C SER A 248 19.64 3.17 -8.36
N GLY A 249 19.35 2.01 -8.99
CA GLY A 249 20.36 1.00 -9.30
C GLY A 249 20.65 -0.03 -8.20
N ASN A 250 19.89 -0.02 -7.12
CA ASN A 250 20.00 -0.99 -6.03
C ASN A 250 19.15 -2.26 -6.30
N GLU A 251 19.56 -3.40 -5.73
CA GLU A 251 18.81 -4.68 -5.76
C GLU A 251 17.31 -4.49 -5.42
N ILE A 252 17.00 -3.59 -4.49
CA ILE A 252 15.61 -3.38 -4.02
C ILE A 252 14.76 -2.68 -5.07
N THR A 253 15.29 -1.68 -5.75
CA THR A 253 14.56 -1.00 -6.84
C THR A 253 14.22 -1.95 -7.96
N ASP A 254 15.13 -2.87 -8.29
CA ASP A 254 14.88 -3.89 -9.30
C ASP A 254 13.81 -4.90 -8.84
N ILE A 255 13.74 -5.20 -7.54
CA ILE A 255 12.68 -6.06 -7.00
C ILE A 255 11.31 -5.38 -7.18
N TYR A 256 11.18 -4.08 -6.89
CA TYR A 256 9.90 -3.36 -7.08
C TYR A 256 9.52 -3.25 -8.56
N ARG A 257 10.48 -2.98 -9.46
CA ARG A 257 10.24 -2.98 -10.92
C ARG A 257 9.74 -4.33 -11.41
N LYS A 258 10.39 -5.43 -11.02
CA LYS A 258 9.96 -6.80 -11.34
C LYS A 258 8.59 -7.12 -10.73
N LEU A 259 8.30 -6.64 -9.51
CA LEU A 259 6.99 -6.81 -8.87
C LEU A 259 5.90 -6.10 -9.68
N SER A 260 6.13 -4.85 -10.10
CA SER A 260 5.18 -4.09 -10.93
C SER A 260 4.93 -4.78 -12.27
N GLU A 261 5.97 -5.28 -12.93
CA GLU A 261 5.87 -6.05 -14.18
C GLU A 261 5.07 -7.34 -14.01
N LYS A 262 5.40 -8.11 -12.98
CA LYS A 262 4.69 -9.35 -12.65
C LYS A 262 3.21 -9.11 -12.42
N ILE A 263 2.83 -8.06 -11.66
CA ILE A 263 1.43 -7.70 -11.43
C ILE A 263 0.73 -7.33 -12.74
N ALA A 264 1.39 -6.56 -13.61
CA ALA A 264 0.82 -6.15 -14.89
C ALA A 264 0.51 -7.34 -15.82
N THR A 265 1.32 -8.39 -15.77
CA THR A 265 1.12 -9.61 -16.58
C THR A 265 0.11 -10.59 -16.00
N MET A 266 -0.25 -10.45 -14.72
CA MET A 266 -1.21 -11.33 -14.07
C MET A 266 -2.64 -11.01 -14.50
N LYS A 267 -3.46 -12.06 -14.65
CA LYS A 267 -4.88 -11.89 -15.00
C LYS A 267 -5.62 -11.10 -13.92
N PRO A 268 -6.35 -10.04 -14.28
CA PRO A 268 -7.15 -9.26 -13.34
C PRO A 268 -8.32 -10.08 -12.78
N SER A 269 -8.90 -9.58 -11.71
CA SER A 269 -10.11 -10.14 -11.12
C SER A 269 -11.28 -10.07 -12.09
N LYS A 270 -12.06 -11.14 -12.18
CA LYS A 270 -13.34 -11.14 -12.90
C LYS A 270 -14.45 -10.68 -11.96
N ILE A 271 -15.49 -10.06 -12.53
CA ILE A 271 -16.68 -9.71 -11.77
C ILE A 271 -17.35 -11.02 -11.31
N HIS A 272 -17.40 -11.23 -10.00
CA HIS A 272 -18.27 -12.25 -9.45
C HIS A 272 -19.62 -11.60 -9.13
N LYS A 273 -20.73 -12.08 -9.77
CA LYS A 273 -22.08 -11.67 -9.38
C LYS A 273 -22.23 -12.02 -7.89
N ARG A 274 -22.32 -11.00 -7.06
CA ARG A 274 -22.58 -11.15 -5.62
C ARG A 274 -24.07 -11.37 -5.42
N GLU A 275 -24.51 -12.60 -5.23
CA GLU A 275 -25.72 -12.87 -4.48
C GLU A 275 -25.34 -12.90 -3.00
N LEU A 276 -25.47 -11.79 -2.31
CA LEU A 276 -25.46 -11.76 -0.85
C LEU A 276 -26.76 -12.42 -0.37
N ARG A 277 -26.71 -13.72 -0.06
CA ARG A 277 -27.76 -14.33 0.76
C ARG A 277 -27.49 -13.91 2.20
N ILE A 278 -28.25 -12.93 2.67
CA ILE A 278 -28.35 -12.58 4.09
C ILE A 278 -29.15 -13.72 4.73
N HIS A 279 -28.53 -14.50 5.59
CA HIS A 279 -29.18 -15.45 6.48
C HIS A 279 -29.29 -14.85 7.87
#